data_b8759e5a3c94faaeca6be06982cd240b
#
_entry.id   b8759e5a3c94faaeca6be06982cd240b
#
_cell.length_a   1.000
_cell.length_b   1.000
_cell.length_c   1.000
_cell.angle_alpha   90.00
_cell.angle_beta   90.00
_cell.angle_gamma   90.00
#
_symmetry.space_group_name_H-M   'P 1'
#
loop_
_entity.id
_entity.type
_entity.pdbx_description
1 polymer ?
#
loop_
_entity_poly.entity_id
_entity_poly.type
_entity_poly.pdbx_seq_one_letter_code
_entity_poly.pdbx_strand_id
1 'polypeptide(L)'
;PQITPGIVAGALIAFTMSVDDFIISYFVTGRGVKNLSIMVYTMSKRVNPSINAISTLVVVIITIVLVIINAAPALFAKRAKRNSIGRRNVLVPAVAVVCVLAIVAGVVTYNNKKEPLPFEGQTLRIYNWGEYVGEHIIQDFQKETGATVLLENFDSNEQMYIKVANGEAYDILVPSDYMIQRLISEGYLQKLDKSKLNCMDKLYDAVKGLPYDPENEYSVPYFWGTVGIVYDKTKVDIKDLEKEGYN
;
A
#
# COMPACT_ATOMS: atom_id res chain seq x y z
N PRO A 1 -33.88 -7.81 -32.92
CA PRO A 1 -34.27 -8.27 -31.57
C PRO A 1 -33.58 -9.58 -31.14
N GLN A 2 -33.20 -10.48 -32.09
CA GLN A 2 -32.63 -11.81 -31.77
C GLN A 2 -31.08 -11.77 -31.52
N ILE A 3 -30.39 -10.71 -31.95
CA ILE A 3 -28.94 -10.59 -31.85
C ILE A 3 -28.51 -9.92 -30.52
N THR A 4 -29.39 -9.14 -29.91
CA THR A 4 -29.09 -8.36 -28.69
C THR A 4 -28.61 -9.23 -27.51
N PRO A 5 -29.17 -10.43 -27.22
CA PRO A 5 -28.66 -11.28 -26.14
C PRO A 5 -27.24 -11.77 -26.39
N GLY A 6 -26.90 -12.05 -27.68
CA GLY A 6 -25.54 -12.45 -28.06
C GLY A 6 -24.53 -11.32 -27.90
N ILE A 7 -24.88 -10.10 -28.25
CA ILE A 7 -24.03 -8.90 -28.05
C ILE A 7 -23.78 -8.65 -26.57
N VAL A 8 -24.82 -8.76 -25.74
CA VAL A 8 -24.70 -8.57 -24.29
C VAL A 8 -23.83 -9.67 -23.66
N ALA A 9 -24.02 -10.93 -24.06
CA ALA A 9 -23.20 -12.04 -23.59
C ALA A 9 -21.73 -11.88 -24.02
N GLY A 10 -21.47 -11.51 -25.28
CA GLY A 10 -20.12 -11.22 -25.77
C GLY A 10 -19.44 -10.06 -25.04
N ALA A 11 -20.17 -8.98 -24.77
CA ALA A 11 -19.67 -7.85 -24.01
C ALA A 11 -19.33 -8.22 -22.55
N LEU A 12 -20.16 -9.04 -21.90
CA LEU A 12 -19.89 -9.55 -20.54
C LEU A 12 -18.66 -10.45 -20.49
N ILE A 13 -18.48 -11.35 -21.48
CA ILE A 13 -17.31 -12.20 -21.59
C ILE A 13 -16.05 -11.35 -21.82
N ALA A 14 -16.09 -10.39 -22.75
CA ALA A 14 -14.98 -9.50 -23.02
C ALA A 14 -14.61 -8.65 -21.79
N PHE A 15 -15.60 -8.18 -21.04
CA PHE A 15 -15.38 -7.47 -19.77
C PHE A 15 -14.71 -8.36 -18.73
N THR A 16 -15.19 -9.60 -18.57
CA THR A 16 -14.62 -10.55 -17.61
C THR A 16 -13.17 -10.88 -17.96
N MET A 17 -12.90 -11.16 -19.25
CA MET A 17 -11.54 -11.43 -19.72
C MET A 17 -10.62 -10.21 -19.55
N SER A 18 -11.10 -9.00 -19.78
CA SER A 18 -10.32 -7.76 -19.59
C SER A 18 -9.96 -7.50 -18.12
N VAL A 19 -10.81 -7.93 -17.18
CA VAL A 19 -10.53 -7.79 -15.73
C VAL A 19 -9.57 -8.89 -15.25
N ASP A 20 -9.66 -10.09 -15.82
CA ASP A 20 -8.92 -11.28 -15.35
C ASP A 20 -7.53 -11.40 -16.00
N ASP A 21 -7.30 -10.70 -17.10
CA ASP A 21 -6.09 -10.85 -17.91
C ASP A 21 -4.94 -9.95 -17.42
N PHE A 22 -4.49 -10.21 -16.19
CA PHE A 22 -3.36 -9.52 -15.58
C PHE A 22 -2.06 -9.70 -16.37
N ILE A 23 -1.77 -10.91 -16.83
CA ILE A 23 -0.48 -11.24 -17.45
C ILE A 23 -0.30 -10.48 -18.77
N ILE A 24 -1.30 -10.53 -19.65
CA ILE A 24 -1.23 -9.82 -20.93
C ILE A 24 -1.23 -8.31 -20.70
N SER A 25 -2.07 -7.80 -19.83
CA SER A 25 -2.12 -6.38 -19.50
C SER A 25 -0.80 -5.87 -18.92
N TYR A 26 -0.13 -6.65 -18.09
CA TYR A 26 1.14 -6.25 -17.47
C TYR A 26 2.27 -6.09 -18.49
N PHE A 27 2.34 -6.97 -19.50
CA PHE A 27 3.40 -6.95 -20.51
C PHE A 27 3.10 -6.05 -21.71
N VAL A 28 1.84 -5.81 -22.04
CA VAL A 28 1.43 -5.10 -23.27
C VAL A 28 1.07 -3.62 -23.01
N THR A 29 0.66 -3.24 -21.80
CA THR A 29 0.34 -1.84 -21.51
C THR A 29 1.60 -1.01 -21.36
N GLY A 30 1.73 0.02 -22.22
CA GLY A 30 2.79 1.02 -22.14
C GLY A 30 2.73 1.88 -20.88
N ARG A 31 3.78 2.68 -20.64
CA ARG A 31 3.86 3.60 -19.49
C ARG A 31 2.65 4.54 -19.44
N GLY A 32 1.90 4.48 -18.35
CA GLY A 32 0.80 5.42 -18.06
C GLY A 32 -0.61 4.85 -18.06
N VAL A 33 -0.82 3.65 -18.56
CA VAL A 33 -2.14 2.98 -18.50
C VAL A 33 -2.12 1.92 -17.40
N LYS A 34 -2.87 2.14 -16.33
CA LYS A 34 -3.01 1.19 -15.21
C LYS A 34 -4.38 0.51 -15.29
N ASN A 35 -4.40 -0.80 -15.56
CA ASN A 35 -5.58 -1.64 -15.40
C ASN A 35 -5.75 -1.97 -13.90
N LEU A 36 -6.99 -2.26 -13.47
CA LEU A 36 -7.32 -2.65 -12.10
C LEU A 36 -6.45 -3.83 -11.62
N SER A 37 -6.23 -4.83 -12.46
CA SER A 37 -5.41 -6.01 -12.16
C SER A 37 -3.94 -5.65 -11.91
N ILE A 38 -3.36 -4.74 -12.70
CA ILE A 38 -2.00 -4.22 -12.52
C ILE A 38 -1.93 -3.41 -11.22
N MET A 39 -2.96 -2.60 -10.94
CA MET A 39 -3.04 -1.80 -9.73
C MET A 39 -3.12 -2.68 -8.48
N VAL A 40 -3.93 -3.73 -8.50
CA VAL A 40 -4.02 -4.73 -7.43
C VAL A 40 -2.70 -5.46 -7.24
N TYR A 41 -2.01 -5.87 -8.31
CA TYR A 41 -0.72 -6.56 -8.22
C TYR A 41 0.41 -5.64 -7.70
N THR A 42 0.49 -4.42 -8.17
CA THR A 42 1.50 -3.46 -7.67
C THR A 42 1.26 -3.06 -6.21
N MET A 43 0.03 -3.19 -5.73
CA MET A 43 -0.33 -3.02 -4.32
C MET A 43 -0.22 -4.33 -3.51
N SER A 44 0.14 -5.44 -4.16
CA SER A 44 -0.15 -6.80 -3.70
C SER A 44 0.71 -7.35 -2.56
N LYS A 45 1.62 -6.59 -2.01
CA LYS A 45 2.19 -7.00 -0.72
C LYS A 45 1.38 -6.52 0.49
N ARG A 46 0.39 -5.63 0.31
CA ARG A 46 -0.51 -5.21 1.40
C ARG A 46 -1.88 -4.81 0.85
N VAL A 47 -2.87 -5.65 1.05
CA VAL A 47 -4.26 -5.36 0.68
C VAL A 47 -4.76 -4.19 1.52
N ASN A 48 -4.88 -3.02 0.91
CA ASN A 48 -5.49 -1.86 1.55
C ASN A 48 -6.96 -2.19 1.89
N PRO A 49 -7.44 -1.93 3.11
CA PRO A 49 -8.85 -2.12 3.48
C PRO A 49 -9.85 -1.50 2.51
N SER A 50 -9.48 -0.40 1.85
CA SER A 50 -10.28 0.25 0.81
C SER A 50 -10.52 -0.63 -0.42
N ILE A 51 -9.55 -1.48 -0.81
CA ILE A 51 -9.70 -2.40 -1.95
C ILE A 51 -10.69 -3.51 -1.60
N ASN A 52 -10.62 -4.04 -0.37
CA ASN A 52 -11.59 -5.03 0.09
C ASN A 52 -13.00 -4.43 0.14
N ALA A 53 -13.15 -3.17 0.55
CA ALA A 53 -14.44 -2.47 0.55
C ALA A 53 -14.98 -2.28 -0.89
N ILE A 54 -14.13 -1.87 -1.84
CA ILE A 54 -14.51 -1.72 -3.25
C ILE A 54 -14.89 -3.08 -3.87
N SER A 55 -14.11 -4.12 -3.63
CA SER A 55 -14.40 -5.47 -4.13
C SER A 55 -15.72 -5.99 -3.59
N THR A 56 -15.98 -5.82 -2.29
CA THR A 56 -17.25 -6.19 -1.67
C THR A 56 -18.42 -5.42 -2.27
N LEU A 57 -18.25 -4.11 -2.48
CA LEU A 57 -19.29 -3.26 -3.09
C LEU A 57 -19.60 -3.69 -4.53
N VAL A 58 -18.59 -4.00 -5.33
CA VAL A 58 -18.76 -4.50 -6.70
C VAL A 58 -19.50 -5.84 -6.70
N VAL A 59 -19.13 -6.80 -5.85
CA VAL A 59 -19.81 -8.09 -5.73
C VAL A 59 -21.27 -7.90 -5.32
N VAL A 60 -21.55 -7.03 -4.36
CA VAL A 60 -22.93 -6.74 -3.91
C VAL A 60 -23.75 -6.12 -5.05
N ILE A 61 -23.19 -5.16 -5.79
CA ILE A 61 -23.88 -4.54 -6.93
C ILE A 61 -24.18 -5.59 -8.01
N ILE A 62 -23.20 -6.42 -8.38
CA ILE A 62 -23.40 -7.47 -9.38
C ILE A 62 -24.48 -8.45 -8.91
N THR A 63 -24.45 -8.87 -7.66
CA THR A 63 -25.45 -9.78 -7.09
C THR A 63 -26.87 -9.17 -7.14
N ILE A 64 -27.00 -7.90 -6.78
CA ILE A 64 -28.30 -7.20 -6.86
C ILE A 64 -28.81 -7.14 -8.31
N VAL A 65 -27.94 -6.78 -9.26
CA VAL A 65 -28.28 -6.73 -10.69
C VAL A 65 -28.71 -8.11 -11.19
N LEU A 66 -28.00 -9.17 -10.84
CA LEU A 66 -28.36 -10.55 -11.21
C LEU A 66 -29.70 -10.97 -10.61
N VAL A 67 -29.96 -10.64 -9.35
CA VAL A 67 -31.26 -10.93 -8.70
C VAL A 67 -32.40 -10.17 -9.41
N ILE A 68 -32.19 -8.90 -9.76
CA ILE A 68 -33.19 -8.11 -10.50
C ILE A 68 -33.46 -8.73 -11.87
N ILE A 69 -32.41 -9.05 -12.64
CA ILE A 69 -32.54 -9.64 -13.99
C ILE A 69 -33.27 -10.98 -13.94
N ASN A 70 -32.95 -11.83 -12.96
CA ASN A 70 -33.56 -13.16 -12.83
C ASN A 70 -34.98 -13.12 -12.23
N ALA A 71 -35.26 -12.17 -11.33
CA ALA A 71 -36.57 -12.05 -10.70
C ALA A 71 -37.57 -11.29 -11.59
N ALA A 72 -37.12 -10.33 -12.41
CA ALA A 72 -37.95 -9.51 -13.26
C ALA A 72 -38.83 -10.34 -14.24
N PRO A 73 -38.29 -11.34 -14.99
CA PRO A 73 -39.14 -12.13 -15.90
C PRO A 73 -40.23 -12.92 -15.16
N ALA A 74 -39.90 -13.46 -13.97
CA ALA A 74 -40.85 -14.20 -13.14
C ALA A 74 -41.97 -13.32 -12.60
N LEU A 75 -41.66 -12.06 -12.31
CA LEU A 75 -42.62 -11.07 -11.85
C LEU A 75 -43.52 -10.59 -12.99
N PHE A 76 -42.96 -10.38 -14.19
CA PHE A 76 -43.74 -9.94 -15.37
C PHE A 76 -44.56 -11.06 -15.98
N ALA A 77 -44.05 -12.30 -16.03
CA ALA A 77 -44.82 -13.47 -16.52
C ALA A 77 -46.03 -13.79 -15.65
N LYS A 78 -45.96 -13.58 -14.33
CA LYS A 78 -47.13 -13.73 -13.44
C LYS A 78 -48.17 -12.62 -13.62
N ARG A 79 -47.78 -11.44 -14.10
CA ARG A 79 -48.71 -10.30 -14.31
C ARG A 79 -49.60 -10.47 -15.54
N ALA A 80 -49.17 -11.27 -16.53
CA ALA A 80 -49.91 -11.50 -17.75
C ALA A 80 -51.06 -12.51 -17.58
N LYS A 81 -51.15 -13.25 -16.50
CA LYS A 81 -52.13 -14.36 -16.33
C LYS A 81 -53.10 -14.20 -15.15
N ARG A 82 -53.09 -13.09 -14.39
CA ARG A 82 -54.04 -12.98 -13.27
C ARG A 82 -54.32 -11.54 -12.84
N ASN A 83 -55.47 -11.06 -13.28
CA ASN A 83 -56.14 -9.87 -12.70
C ASN A 83 -56.78 -10.22 -11.36
N SER A 84 -56.05 -10.70 -10.39
CA SER A 84 -56.48 -10.69 -8.98
C SER A 84 -55.45 -11.39 -8.12
N ILE A 85 -55.14 -10.82 -7.02
CA ILE A 85 -54.22 -11.21 -5.94
C ILE A 85 -52.82 -10.58 -6.15
N GLY A 86 -52.54 -9.56 -5.45
CA GLY A 86 -52.36 -9.40 -4.07
C GLY A 86 -51.10 -8.60 -3.87
N ARG A 87 -51.24 -7.46 -3.26
CA ARG A 87 -50.23 -6.50 -2.76
C ARG A 87 -49.00 -7.12 -2.09
N ARG A 88 -48.98 -8.46 -1.93
CA ARG A 88 -47.99 -9.19 -1.09
C ARG A 88 -46.68 -9.49 -1.76
N ASN A 89 -46.59 -9.57 -3.08
CA ASN A 89 -45.39 -10.03 -3.80
C ASN A 89 -44.44 -8.90 -4.25
N VAL A 90 -44.86 -7.63 -4.09
CA VAL A 90 -44.03 -6.45 -4.38
C VAL A 90 -43.30 -6.01 -3.09
N LEU A 91 -43.77 -6.39 -1.93
CA LEU A 91 -43.23 -6.00 -0.63
C LEU A 91 -41.85 -6.61 -0.37
N VAL A 92 -41.60 -7.86 -0.76
CA VAL A 92 -40.32 -8.55 -0.49
C VAL A 92 -39.13 -7.89 -1.16
N PRO A 93 -39.15 -7.61 -2.50
CA PRO A 93 -38.02 -6.92 -3.14
C PRO A 93 -37.95 -5.44 -2.69
N ALA A 94 -39.03 -4.79 -2.37
CA ALA A 94 -39.02 -3.42 -1.85
C ALA A 94 -38.37 -3.36 -0.45
N VAL A 95 -38.70 -4.30 0.42
CA VAL A 95 -38.07 -4.42 1.75
C VAL A 95 -36.56 -4.72 1.64
N ALA A 96 -36.18 -5.60 0.72
CA ALA A 96 -34.76 -5.91 0.51
C ALA A 96 -33.97 -4.66 0.04
N VAL A 97 -34.51 -3.88 -0.88
CA VAL A 97 -33.88 -2.62 -1.33
C VAL A 97 -33.79 -1.61 -0.18
N VAL A 98 -34.85 -1.46 0.62
CA VAL A 98 -34.81 -0.57 1.79
C VAL A 98 -33.79 -0.99 2.82
N CYS A 99 -33.68 -2.30 3.08
CA CYS A 99 -32.64 -2.84 4.00
C CYS A 99 -31.22 -2.55 3.49
N VAL A 100 -30.95 -2.75 2.18
CA VAL A 100 -29.66 -2.44 1.59
C VAL A 100 -29.36 -0.94 1.67
N LEU A 101 -30.32 -0.08 1.36
CA LEU A 101 -30.17 1.37 1.48
C LEU A 101 -29.93 1.80 2.94
N ALA A 102 -30.61 1.18 3.90
CA ALA A 102 -30.42 1.44 5.32
C ALA A 102 -29.02 1.00 5.80
N ILE A 103 -28.52 -0.15 5.33
CA ILE A 103 -27.16 -0.61 5.62
C ILE A 103 -26.13 0.36 5.03
N VAL A 104 -26.28 0.74 3.77
CA VAL A 104 -25.37 1.70 3.11
C VAL A 104 -25.41 3.05 3.83
N ALA A 105 -26.59 3.57 4.14
CA ALA A 105 -26.72 4.81 4.91
C ALA A 105 -26.09 4.69 6.31
N GLY A 106 -26.26 3.54 6.97
CA GLY A 106 -25.64 3.25 8.27
C GLY A 106 -24.12 3.24 8.20
N VAL A 107 -23.54 2.60 7.17
CA VAL A 107 -22.09 2.57 6.94
C VAL A 107 -21.54 3.97 6.63
N VAL A 108 -22.22 4.72 5.77
CA VAL A 108 -21.83 6.10 5.42
C VAL A 108 -21.88 7.02 6.65
N THR A 109 -22.95 6.94 7.45
CA THR A 109 -23.06 7.77 8.67
C THR A 109 -22.08 7.35 9.76
N TYR A 110 -21.74 6.07 9.86
CA TYR A 110 -20.71 5.57 10.77
C TYR A 110 -19.32 6.07 10.39
N ASN A 111 -18.96 6.02 9.10
CA ASN A 111 -17.68 6.53 8.62
C ASN A 111 -17.56 8.06 8.76
N ASN A 112 -18.65 8.80 8.55
CA ASN A 112 -18.65 10.26 8.72
C ASN A 112 -18.56 10.73 10.19
N LYS A 113 -18.71 9.83 11.17
CA LYS A 113 -18.57 10.16 12.60
C LYS A 113 -17.15 9.93 13.14
N LYS A 114 -16.24 9.32 12.35
CA LYS A 114 -14.85 9.20 12.76
C LYS A 114 -14.17 10.54 12.55
N GLU A 115 -13.54 11.06 13.60
CA GLU A 115 -12.63 12.18 13.45
C GLU A 115 -11.53 11.78 12.46
N PRO A 116 -11.16 12.64 11.50
CA PRO A 116 -10.10 12.34 10.56
C PRO A 116 -8.79 12.13 11.32
N LEU A 117 -8.04 11.11 10.91
CA LEU A 117 -6.74 10.85 11.49
C LEU A 117 -5.75 11.98 11.13
N PRO A 118 -4.70 12.22 11.94
CA PRO A 118 -3.82 13.40 11.82
C PRO A 118 -3.23 13.62 10.41
N PHE A 119 -2.97 12.53 9.69
CA PHE A 119 -2.35 12.57 8.36
C PHE A 119 -3.18 11.83 7.31
N GLU A 120 -4.50 11.77 7.49
CA GLU A 120 -5.41 11.13 6.54
C GLU A 120 -5.31 11.78 5.16
N GLY A 121 -5.12 10.95 4.13
CA GLY A 121 -4.96 11.41 2.75
C GLY A 121 -3.54 11.88 2.38
N GLN A 122 -2.60 11.92 3.31
CA GLN A 122 -1.19 12.22 3.02
C GLN A 122 -0.44 10.93 2.68
N THR A 123 0.64 11.09 1.90
CA THR A 123 1.52 9.99 1.50
C THR A 123 2.91 10.23 2.04
N LEU A 124 3.49 9.22 2.70
CA LEU A 124 4.87 9.21 3.17
C LEU A 124 5.69 8.25 2.28
N ARG A 125 6.69 8.77 1.58
CA ARG A 125 7.58 7.99 0.72
C ARG A 125 8.88 7.69 1.45
N ILE A 126 9.13 6.41 1.69
CA ILE A 126 10.32 5.92 2.40
C ILE A 126 11.16 5.10 1.42
N TYR A 127 12.47 5.39 1.34
CA TYR A 127 13.44 4.62 0.56
C TYR A 127 14.46 4.00 1.51
N ASN A 128 14.44 2.69 1.64
CA ASN A 128 15.14 1.96 2.69
C ASN A 128 15.79 0.68 2.14
N TRP A 129 16.65 0.06 2.91
CA TRP A 129 17.15 -1.28 2.68
C TRP A 129 16.03 -2.31 2.78
N GLY A 130 16.19 -3.43 2.08
CA GLY A 130 15.33 -4.59 2.28
C GLY A 130 15.37 -5.07 3.72
N GLU A 131 14.22 -5.52 4.25
CA GLU A 131 14.08 -6.13 5.59
C GLU A 131 14.48 -5.26 6.80
N TYR A 132 14.68 -3.96 6.62
CA TYR A 132 15.00 -3.02 7.70
C TYR A 132 13.77 -2.48 8.45
N VAL A 133 12.57 -2.88 8.04
CA VAL A 133 11.31 -2.49 8.68
C VAL A 133 10.61 -3.73 9.21
N GLY A 134 10.22 -3.73 10.48
CA GLY A 134 9.47 -4.82 11.10
C GLY A 134 8.12 -5.07 10.41
N GLU A 135 7.66 -6.32 10.46
CA GLU A 135 6.53 -6.83 9.68
C GLU A 135 5.24 -6.00 9.79
N HIS A 136 4.93 -5.47 10.96
CA HIS A 136 3.67 -4.73 11.21
C HIS A 136 3.86 -3.21 11.33
N ILE A 137 5.08 -2.70 11.37
CA ILE A 137 5.36 -1.29 11.67
C ILE A 137 4.65 -0.33 10.72
N ILE A 138 4.73 -0.59 9.41
CA ILE A 138 4.07 0.26 8.41
C ILE A 138 2.54 0.22 8.57
N GLN A 139 1.98 -0.97 8.82
CA GLN A 139 0.54 -1.13 8.96
C GLN A 139 0.01 -0.41 10.19
N ASP A 140 0.73 -0.52 11.30
CA ASP A 140 0.34 0.10 12.55
C ASP A 140 0.47 1.63 12.46
N PHE A 141 1.55 2.13 11.85
CA PHE A 141 1.70 3.55 11.55
C PHE A 141 0.56 4.09 10.68
N GLN A 142 0.19 3.38 9.61
CA GLN A 142 -0.92 3.79 8.74
C GLN A 142 -2.27 3.78 9.47
N LYS A 143 -2.51 2.81 10.36
CA LYS A 143 -3.73 2.75 11.17
C LYS A 143 -3.82 3.88 12.18
N GLU A 144 -2.69 4.22 12.81
CA GLU A 144 -2.62 5.23 13.84
C GLU A 144 -2.70 6.64 13.26
N THR A 145 -2.07 6.87 12.11
CA THR A 145 -1.90 8.20 11.54
C THR A 145 -2.85 8.53 10.40
N GLY A 146 -3.38 7.53 9.71
CA GLY A 146 -4.17 7.68 8.49
C GLY A 146 -3.34 7.96 7.22
N ALA A 147 -2.01 8.10 7.36
CA ALA A 147 -1.13 8.30 6.20
C ALA A 147 -1.02 7.02 5.36
N THR A 148 -0.79 7.18 4.06
CA THR A 148 -0.39 6.10 3.16
C THR A 148 1.13 6.04 3.09
N VAL A 149 1.74 4.90 3.40
CA VAL A 149 3.20 4.72 3.31
C VAL A 149 3.57 4.00 2.03
N LEU A 150 4.43 4.60 1.22
CA LEU A 150 5.06 4.00 0.05
C LEU A 150 6.50 3.65 0.42
N LEU A 151 6.74 2.38 0.72
CA LEU A 151 8.07 1.85 1.01
C LEU A 151 8.69 1.30 -0.27
N GLU A 152 9.80 1.90 -0.69
CA GLU A 152 10.67 1.40 -1.76
C GLU A 152 11.95 0.85 -1.14
N ASN A 153 12.58 -0.14 -1.79
CA ASN A 153 13.81 -0.72 -1.32
C ASN A 153 14.93 -0.50 -2.33
N PHE A 154 16.16 -0.40 -1.82
CA PHE A 154 17.39 -0.36 -2.61
C PHE A 154 18.38 -1.41 -2.10
N ASP A 155 19.30 -1.80 -2.98
CA ASP A 155 20.32 -2.82 -2.71
C ASP A 155 21.71 -2.20 -2.48
N SER A 156 21.88 -0.93 -2.83
CA SER A 156 23.12 -0.17 -2.59
C SER A 156 22.88 1.31 -2.39
N ASN A 157 23.74 1.97 -1.62
CA ASN A 157 23.70 3.42 -1.44
C ASN A 157 23.85 4.17 -2.76
N GLU A 158 24.64 3.66 -3.69
CA GLU A 158 24.87 4.26 -5.00
C GLU A 158 23.63 4.25 -5.86
N GLN A 159 22.88 3.14 -5.84
CA GLN A 159 21.58 3.04 -6.53
C GLN A 159 20.57 4.05 -5.97
N MET A 160 20.49 4.16 -4.64
CA MET A 160 19.65 5.13 -3.97
C MET A 160 20.05 6.56 -4.36
N TYR A 161 21.35 6.87 -4.29
CA TYR A 161 21.89 8.19 -4.63
C TYR A 161 21.56 8.60 -6.08
N ILE A 162 21.70 7.70 -7.06
CA ILE A 162 21.40 7.98 -8.46
C ILE A 162 19.94 8.42 -8.64
N LYS A 163 18.99 7.77 -7.95
CA LYS A 163 17.58 8.17 -8.02
C LYS A 163 17.34 9.56 -7.43
N VAL A 164 17.91 9.83 -6.26
CA VAL A 164 17.81 11.14 -5.61
C VAL A 164 18.44 12.24 -6.47
N ALA A 165 19.64 12.00 -7.01
CA ALA A 165 20.33 12.94 -7.89
C ALA A 165 19.59 13.20 -9.20
N ASN A 166 18.80 12.23 -9.68
CA ASN A 166 17.93 12.39 -10.85
C ASN A 166 16.59 13.10 -10.52
N GLY A 167 16.40 13.56 -9.28
CA GLY A 167 15.25 14.34 -8.87
C GLY A 167 14.06 13.51 -8.37
N GLU A 168 14.23 12.21 -8.09
CA GLU A 168 13.18 11.46 -7.39
C GLU A 168 13.10 11.95 -5.95
N ALA A 169 11.90 12.36 -5.54
CA ALA A 169 11.65 12.88 -4.19
C ALA A 169 11.20 11.77 -3.23
N TYR A 170 11.81 11.75 -2.06
CA TYR A 170 11.46 10.88 -0.94
C TYR A 170 11.36 11.72 0.33
N ASP A 171 10.49 11.32 1.25
CA ASP A 171 10.34 12.00 2.54
C ASP A 171 11.37 11.48 3.55
N ILE A 172 11.68 10.18 3.48
CA ILE A 172 12.68 9.53 4.34
C ILE A 172 13.62 8.68 3.49
N LEU A 173 14.92 8.87 3.70
CA LEU A 173 15.99 8.05 3.17
C LEU A 173 16.71 7.34 4.33
N VAL A 174 17.11 6.08 4.16
CA VAL A 174 17.84 5.31 5.18
C VAL A 174 19.17 4.80 4.62
N PRO A 175 20.11 5.69 4.27
CA PRO A 175 21.43 5.31 3.76
C PRO A 175 22.43 5.02 4.88
N SER A 176 23.61 4.56 4.50
CA SER A 176 24.75 4.45 5.38
C SER A 176 25.40 5.83 5.65
N ASP A 177 26.20 5.91 6.70
CA ASP A 177 26.86 7.12 7.21
C ASP A 177 27.61 7.93 6.15
N TYR A 178 28.49 7.28 5.36
CA TYR A 178 29.26 7.96 4.31
C TYR A 178 28.36 8.59 3.23
N MET A 179 27.22 7.97 2.98
CA MET A 179 26.28 8.47 2.01
C MET A 179 25.44 9.64 2.59
N ILE A 180 25.14 9.62 3.89
CA ILE A 180 24.56 10.78 4.60
C ILE A 180 25.49 11.99 4.45
N GLN A 181 26.79 11.83 4.72
CA GLN A 181 27.77 12.89 4.57
C GLN A 181 27.76 13.49 3.15
N ARG A 182 27.69 12.63 2.14
CA ARG A 182 27.62 13.05 0.74
C ARG A 182 26.35 13.82 0.44
N LEU A 183 25.19 13.29 0.84
CA LEU A 183 23.89 13.94 0.62
C LEU A 183 23.79 15.29 1.32
N ILE A 184 24.39 15.45 2.51
CA ILE A 184 24.50 16.74 3.20
C ILE A 184 25.36 17.71 2.39
N SER A 185 26.56 17.29 1.98
CA SER A 185 27.50 18.15 1.26
C SER A 185 26.98 18.63 -0.10
N GLU A 186 26.15 17.83 -0.73
CA GLU A 186 25.50 18.15 -2.02
C GLU A 186 24.12 18.82 -1.89
N GLY A 187 23.63 19.02 -0.65
CA GLY A 187 22.40 19.76 -0.37
C GLY A 187 21.11 19.01 -0.66
N TYR A 188 21.12 17.68 -0.68
CA TYR A 188 19.93 16.86 -0.91
C TYR A 188 19.07 16.66 0.34
N LEU A 189 19.59 16.92 1.55
CA LEU A 189 18.88 16.71 2.79
C LEU A 189 18.39 18.05 3.39
N GLN A 190 17.24 17.99 4.03
CA GLN A 190 16.69 19.09 4.82
C GLN A 190 17.08 18.93 6.29
N LYS A 191 17.26 20.08 6.97
CA LYS A 191 17.49 20.06 8.43
C LYS A 191 16.26 19.58 9.17
N LEU A 192 16.50 18.77 10.18
CA LEU A 192 15.47 18.22 11.06
C LEU A 192 15.00 19.28 12.07
N ASP A 193 13.71 19.35 12.29
CA ASP A 193 13.15 20.10 13.42
C ASP A 193 13.21 19.22 14.68
N LYS A 194 14.32 19.37 15.42
CA LYS A 194 14.56 18.57 16.64
C LYS A 194 13.49 18.76 17.72
N SER A 195 12.77 19.87 17.71
CA SER A 195 11.70 20.11 18.69
C SER A 195 10.51 19.15 18.53
N LYS A 196 10.39 18.55 17.35
CA LYS A 196 9.35 17.57 17.00
C LYS A 196 9.81 16.12 17.16
N LEU A 197 11.10 15.90 17.47
CA LEU A 197 11.70 14.57 17.58
C LEU A 197 11.85 14.15 19.04
N ASN A 198 10.90 13.38 19.53
CA ASN A 198 10.93 12.84 20.90
C ASN A 198 11.76 11.55 21.05
N CYS A 199 12.48 11.14 20.02
CA CYS A 199 13.34 9.96 20.04
C CYS A 199 14.82 10.28 20.34
N MET A 200 15.24 11.53 20.23
CA MET A 200 16.66 11.92 20.38
C MET A 200 17.24 11.60 21.77
N ASP A 201 16.44 11.71 22.80
CA ASP A 201 16.86 11.39 24.18
C ASP A 201 17.02 9.89 24.41
N LYS A 202 16.44 9.06 23.55
CA LYS A 202 16.49 7.60 23.64
C LYS A 202 17.68 6.98 22.90
N LEU A 203 18.42 7.78 22.15
CA LEU A 203 19.59 7.31 21.41
C LEU A 203 20.74 7.06 22.39
N TYR A 204 21.51 5.99 22.14
CA TYR A 204 22.76 5.75 22.83
C TYR A 204 23.77 6.85 22.51
N ASP A 205 24.55 7.27 23.52
CA ASP A 205 25.55 8.32 23.33
C ASP A 205 26.62 7.97 22.30
N ALA A 206 26.97 6.70 22.18
CA ALA A 206 27.92 6.19 21.19
C ALA A 206 27.52 6.43 19.72
N VAL A 207 26.26 6.71 19.43
CA VAL A 207 25.76 6.93 18.06
C VAL A 207 25.32 8.38 17.82
N LYS A 208 25.48 9.26 18.81
CA LYS A 208 25.21 10.69 18.68
C LYS A 208 26.45 11.44 18.24
N GLY A 209 26.28 12.51 17.48
CA GLY A 209 27.35 13.43 17.13
C GLY A 209 28.49 12.81 16.34
N LEU A 210 28.17 11.86 15.46
CA LEU A 210 29.17 11.19 14.64
C LEU A 210 29.72 12.12 13.54
N PRO A 211 30.95 11.89 13.04
CA PRO A 211 31.63 12.82 12.13
C PRO A 211 30.88 13.19 10.85
N TYR A 212 29.96 12.36 10.39
CA TYR A 212 29.16 12.62 9.20
C TYR A 212 28.02 13.62 9.44
N ASP A 213 27.55 13.77 10.68
CA ASP A 213 26.51 14.75 11.11
C ASP A 213 26.69 15.06 12.59
N PRO A 214 27.72 15.88 12.96
CA PRO A 214 28.15 16.07 14.35
C PRO A 214 27.06 16.64 15.26
N GLU A 215 26.16 17.43 14.72
CA GLU A 215 25.08 18.03 15.48
C GLU A 215 23.74 17.26 15.33
N ASN A 216 23.73 16.14 14.60
CA ASN A 216 22.50 15.43 14.21
C ASN A 216 21.45 16.39 13.64
N GLU A 217 21.85 17.31 12.77
CA GLU A 217 20.95 18.28 12.14
C GLU A 217 20.15 17.70 10.99
N TYR A 218 20.65 16.65 10.33
CA TYR A 218 20.07 16.10 9.12
C TYR A 218 19.64 14.65 9.27
N SER A 219 20.16 13.95 10.29
CA SER A 219 19.95 12.52 10.44
C SER A 219 19.66 12.09 11.88
N VAL A 220 18.95 10.98 11.99
CA VAL A 220 18.73 10.26 13.25
C VAL A 220 19.26 8.84 13.05
N PRO A 221 20.16 8.34 13.91
CA PRO A 221 20.66 6.97 13.86
C PRO A 221 19.49 5.96 13.93
N TYR A 222 19.48 5.00 13.00
CA TYR A 222 18.44 3.98 12.93
C TYR A 222 18.97 2.61 13.34
N PHE A 223 19.98 2.10 12.62
CA PHE A 223 20.72 0.91 12.96
C PHE A 223 22.23 1.21 13.02
N TRP A 224 22.93 0.47 13.83
CA TRP A 224 24.39 0.43 13.81
C TRP A 224 24.84 -1.02 13.94
N GLY A 225 26.04 -1.29 13.46
CA GLY A 225 26.64 -2.61 13.49
C GLY A 225 28.14 -2.54 13.46
N THR A 226 28.77 -3.68 13.68
CA THR A 226 30.22 -3.83 13.57
C THR A 226 30.57 -4.66 12.35
N VAL A 227 31.66 -4.31 11.71
CA VAL A 227 32.30 -5.14 10.70
C VAL A 227 33.43 -5.89 11.36
N GLY A 228 33.50 -7.20 11.16
CA GLY A 228 34.53 -8.04 11.72
C GLY A 228 35.00 -9.10 10.75
N ILE A 229 36.17 -9.64 11.00
CA ILE A 229 36.74 -10.75 10.23
C ILE A 229 36.36 -12.06 10.91
N VAL A 230 35.69 -12.93 10.18
CA VAL A 230 35.43 -14.31 10.61
C VAL A 230 36.49 -15.19 10.02
N TYR A 231 37.19 -15.94 10.87
CA TYR A 231 38.24 -16.84 10.45
C TYR A 231 38.04 -18.26 10.99
N ASP A 232 38.61 -19.23 10.29
CA ASP A 232 38.60 -20.63 10.69
C ASP A 232 39.79 -20.90 11.68
N LYS A 233 39.45 -21.10 12.95
CA LYS A 233 40.41 -21.36 14.04
C LYS A 233 41.25 -22.60 13.84
N THR A 234 40.88 -23.50 12.92
CA THR A 234 41.67 -24.70 12.59
C THR A 234 42.76 -24.40 11.58
N LYS A 235 42.72 -23.25 10.90
CA LYS A 235 43.63 -22.86 9.83
C LYS A 235 44.49 -21.63 10.15
N VAL A 236 44.00 -20.77 11.04
CA VAL A 236 44.69 -19.52 11.40
C VAL A 236 44.78 -19.42 12.92
N ASP A 237 45.98 -19.17 13.45
CA ASP A 237 46.19 -18.89 14.87
C ASP A 237 45.82 -17.41 15.15
N ILE A 238 45.07 -17.17 16.24
CA ILE A 238 44.72 -15.82 16.68
C ILE A 238 45.95 -14.95 16.91
N LYS A 239 47.05 -15.53 17.39
CA LYS A 239 48.32 -14.82 17.63
C LYS A 239 48.92 -14.25 16.35
N ASP A 240 48.75 -14.92 15.23
CA ASP A 240 49.21 -14.42 13.94
C ASP A 240 48.35 -13.21 13.50
N LEU A 241 47.03 -13.25 13.75
CA LEU A 241 46.14 -12.13 13.45
C LEU A 241 46.44 -10.91 14.33
N GLU A 242 46.63 -11.11 15.63
CA GLU A 242 47.00 -10.04 16.57
C GLU A 242 48.32 -9.39 16.18
N LYS A 243 49.31 -10.19 15.75
CA LYS A 243 50.64 -9.71 15.31
C LYS A 243 50.53 -8.84 14.05
N GLU A 244 49.62 -9.17 13.14
CA GLU A 244 49.38 -8.41 11.90
C GLU A 244 48.45 -7.21 12.14
N GLY A 245 47.97 -7.00 13.36
CA GLY A 245 47.12 -5.83 13.72
C GLY A 245 45.65 -5.98 13.40
N TYR A 246 45.13 -7.18 13.28
CA TYR A 246 43.71 -7.46 13.10
C TYR A 246 43.01 -7.68 14.46
N ASN A 247 43.10 -6.72 15.34
CA ASN A 247 42.50 -6.77 16.68
C ASN A 247 41.09 -6.18 16.68
#